data_f291305eca486739d2f1a92224c10455
#
_entry.id   f291305eca486739d2f1a92224c10455
#
_cell.length_a   1.000
_cell.length_b   1.000
_cell.length_c   1.000
_cell.angle_alpha   90.00
_cell.angle_beta   90.00
_cell.angle_gamma   90.00
#
_symmetry.space_group_name_H-M   'P 1'
#
loop_
_entity.id
_entity.type
_entity.pdbx_description
1 polymer ?
#
loop_
_entity_poly.entity_id
_entity_poly.type
_entity_poly.pdbx_seq_one_letter_code
_entity_poly.pdbx_strand_id
1 'polypeptide(L)'
;MKIAVFSDTHGFSRGMINAVEEYKPDQIIHLGDGMPDAEKVREMFPQIPVCCVPGNCDGYYDDEEAYKLITLGSLKAFLTHGHRYAVRGGKLDVLLYAAECCGAQIAMFGHTHRALFDQIGGIFVLNPGTAGKTPRRTWAKLEITPDGTVSCDICDIVS
;
A
#
# COMPACT_ATOMS: atom_id res chain seq x y z
N MET A 1 -1.89 -1.32 -16.10
CA MET A 1 -2.36 -0.50 -14.97
C MET A 1 -1.18 -0.18 -14.07
N LYS A 2 -0.92 1.10 -13.85
CA LYS A 2 0.16 1.61 -12.98
C LYS A 2 -0.43 1.99 -11.62
N ILE A 3 0.13 1.49 -10.55
CA ILE A 3 -0.36 1.77 -9.19
C ILE A 3 0.81 2.29 -8.35
N ALA A 4 0.62 3.44 -7.70
CA ALA A 4 1.57 3.96 -6.71
C ALA A 4 1.10 3.53 -5.32
N VAL A 5 1.96 2.81 -4.59
CA VAL A 5 1.64 2.30 -3.25
C VAL A 5 2.51 2.96 -2.21
N PHE A 6 1.87 3.56 -1.19
CA PHE A 6 2.51 4.27 -0.08
C PHE A 6 2.01 3.74 1.26
N SER A 7 2.79 3.94 2.30
CA SER A 7 2.42 3.67 3.69
C SER A 7 3.24 4.52 4.65
N ASP A 8 2.72 4.71 5.86
CA ASP A 8 3.48 5.26 6.99
C ASP A 8 4.12 6.63 6.66
N THR A 9 3.35 7.55 6.08
CA THR A 9 3.79 8.90 5.71
C THR A 9 3.96 9.83 6.90
N HIS A 10 3.15 9.65 7.97
CA HIS A 10 3.26 10.40 9.23
C HIS A 10 3.42 11.92 9.06
N GLY A 11 2.65 12.54 8.18
CA GLY A 11 2.68 13.99 7.90
C GLY A 11 3.67 14.43 6.82
N PHE A 12 4.36 13.51 6.13
CA PHE A 12 5.34 13.82 5.08
C PHE A 12 4.78 13.58 3.68
N SER A 13 3.73 14.30 3.31
CA SER A 13 3.05 14.15 2.01
C SER A 13 3.88 14.58 0.80
N ARG A 14 4.91 15.44 0.96
CA ARG A 14 5.65 16.01 -0.17
C ARG A 14 6.33 14.96 -1.05
N GLY A 15 6.97 13.97 -0.42
CA GLY A 15 7.62 12.89 -1.18
C GLY A 15 6.61 12.04 -1.97
N MET A 16 5.44 11.81 -1.39
CA MET A 16 4.33 11.15 -2.06
C MET A 16 3.82 11.96 -3.27
N ILE A 17 3.64 13.27 -3.09
CA ILE A 17 3.20 14.19 -4.16
C ILE A 17 4.18 14.15 -5.33
N ASN A 18 5.48 14.33 -5.07
CA ASN A 18 6.51 14.31 -6.11
C ASN A 18 6.54 12.98 -6.88
N ALA A 19 6.41 11.86 -6.15
CA ALA A 19 6.37 10.53 -6.76
C ALA A 19 5.15 10.34 -7.68
N VAL A 20 3.99 10.84 -7.27
CA VAL A 20 2.76 10.79 -8.09
C VAL A 20 2.88 11.66 -9.34
N GLU A 21 3.43 12.87 -9.22
CA GLU A 21 3.66 13.77 -10.36
C GLU A 21 4.60 13.15 -11.41
N GLU A 22 5.67 12.49 -10.97
CA GLU A 22 6.65 11.87 -11.85
C GLU A 22 6.10 10.59 -12.50
N TYR A 23 5.53 9.69 -11.70
CA TYR A 23 5.10 8.36 -12.16
C TYR A 23 3.80 8.38 -12.94
N LYS A 24 2.90 9.31 -12.61
CA LYS A 24 1.55 9.43 -13.21
C LYS A 24 0.79 8.10 -13.17
N PRO A 25 0.48 7.59 -11.97
CA PRO A 25 -0.20 6.32 -11.81
C PRO A 25 -1.67 6.41 -12.23
N ASP A 26 -2.26 5.28 -12.58
CA ASP A 26 -3.69 5.13 -12.82
C ASP A 26 -4.49 5.09 -11.50
N GLN A 27 -3.83 4.66 -10.41
CA GLN A 27 -4.40 4.57 -9.07
C GLN A 27 -3.34 4.76 -7.99
N ILE A 28 -3.76 5.32 -6.85
CA ILE A 28 -2.93 5.49 -5.66
C ILE A 28 -3.51 4.64 -4.54
N ILE A 29 -2.64 3.94 -3.80
CA ILE A 29 -2.99 3.17 -2.61
C ILE A 29 -2.17 3.70 -1.44
N HIS A 30 -2.82 3.97 -0.30
CA HIS A 30 -2.18 4.32 0.96
C HIS A 30 -2.56 3.33 2.05
N LEU A 31 -1.57 2.66 2.62
CA LEU A 31 -1.75 1.54 3.56
C LEU A 31 -1.72 1.96 5.04
N GLY A 32 -2.11 3.20 5.34
CA GLY A 32 -2.30 3.69 6.70
C GLY A 32 -1.12 4.44 7.31
N ASP A 33 -1.35 4.99 8.50
CA ASP A 33 -0.46 5.88 9.23
C ASP A 33 -0.10 7.15 8.43
N GLY A 34 -1.14 7.82 7.92
CA GLY A 34 -1.02 9.02 7.11
C GLY A 34 -2.30 9.36 6.32
N MET A 35 -3.48 9.09 6.88
CA MET A 35 -4.75 9.44 6.24
C MET A 35 -4.84 10.91 5.82
N PRO A 36 -4.38 11.90 6.61
CA PRO A 36 -4.36 13.30 6.17
C PRO A 36 -3.46 13.57 4.95
N ASP A 37 -2.37 12.79 4.81
CA ASP A 37 -1.47 12.91 3.64
C ASP A 37 -2.13 12.34 2.39
N ALA A 38 -2.82 11.21 2.52
CA ALA A 38 -3.59 10.62 1.44
C ALA A 38 -4.72 11.55 0.98
N GLU A 39 -5.38 12.27 1.90
CA GLU A 39 -6.41 13.26 1.57
C GLU A 39 -5.84 14.44 0.78
N LYS A 40 -4.69 14.98 1.19
CA LYS A 40 -3.99 16.02 0.41
C LYS A 40 -3.71 15.58 -1.03
N VAL A 41 -3.26 14.34 -1.19
CA VAL A 41 -2.97 13.80 -2.54
C VAL A 41 -4.25 13.66 -3.33
N ARG A 42 -5.36 13.24 -2.72
CA ARG A 42 -6.67 13.17 -3.37
C ARG A 42 -7.15 14.55 -3.86
N GLU A 43 -6.94 15.59 -3.05
CA GLU A 43 -7.28 16.97 -3.41
C GLU A 43 -6.40 17.52 -4.56
N MET A 44 -5.11 17.20 -4.55
CA MET A 44 -4.16 17.66 -5.57
C MET A 44 -4.30 16.92 -6.90
N PHE A 45 -4.70 15.66 -6.88
CA PHE A 45 -4.85 14.80 -8.07
C PHE A 45 -6.27 14.23 -8.17
N PRO A 46 -7.31 15.07 -8.30
CA PRO A 46 -8.71 14.62 -8.25
C PRO A 46 -9.07 13.64 -9.37
N GLN A 47 -8.27 13.58 -10.42
CA GLN A 47 -8.44 12.65 -11.55
C GLN A 47 -7.89 11.25 -11.27
N ILE A 48 -7.08 11.06 -10.20
CA ILE A 48 -6.48 9.77 -9.87
C ILE A 48 -7.21 9.18 -8.65
N PRO A 49 -7.83 8.01 -8.77
CA PRO A 49 -8.47 7.35 -7.64
C PRO A 49 -7.48 7.06 -6.50
N VAL A 50 -7.84 7.44 -5.28
CA VAL A 50 -7.04 7.16 -4.06
C VAL A 50 -7.82 6.19 -3.18
N CYS A 51 -7.26 5.01 -2.94
CA CYS A 51 -7.77 4.03 -2.00
C CYS A 51 -6.88 4.01 -0.75
N CYS A 52 -7.48 4.11 0.44
CA CYS A 52 -6.73 4.09 1.70
C CYS A 52 -7.36 3.10 2.68
N VAL A 53 -6.53 2.56 3.56
CA VAL A 53 -6.92 1.86 4.78
C VAL A 53 -6.30 2.57 5.98
N PRO A 54 -6.97 2.64 7.13
CA PRO A 54 -6.42 3.31 8.30
C PRO A 54 -5.32 2.49 8.96
N GLY A 55 -4.33 3.19 9.52
CA GLY A 55 -3.29 2.61 10.38
C GLY A 55 -3.57 2.84 11.87
N ASN A 56 -2.70 2.32 12.72
CA ASN A 56 -2.85 2.45 14.16
C ASN A 56 -2.61 3.88 14.70
N CYS A 57 -2.00 4.75 13.91
CA CYS A 57 -1.78 6.16 14.25
C CYS A 57 -2.85 7.11 13.67
N ASP A 58 -3.80 6.62 12.87
CA ASP A 58 -4.81 7.43 12.19
C ASP A 58 -6.09 7.68 13.02
N GLY A 59 -6.14 7.20 14.26
CA GLY A 59 -7.29 7.33 15.16
C GLY A 59 -8.02 6.01 15.36
N TYR A 60 -9.28 6.09 15.83
CA TYR A 60 -10.11 4.92 16.04
C TYR A 60 -10.92 4.62 14.77
N TYR A 61 -10.84 3.38 14.33
CA TYR A 61 -11.60 2.82 13.21
C TYR A 61 -12.17 1.46 13.57
N ASP A 62 -13.34 1.14 13.04
CA ASP A 62 -14.00 -0.15 13.25
C ASP A 62 -13.25 -1.31 12.56
N ASP A 63 -13.56 -2.53 12.97
CA ASP A 63 -12.94 -3.73 12.39
C ASP A 63 -13.23 -3.89 10.90
N GLU A 64 -14.39 -3.43 10.44
CA GLU A 64 -14.77 -3.45 9.03
C GLU A 64 -13.91 -2.51 8.17
N GLU A 65 -13.29 -1.49 8.77
CA GLU A 65 -12.39 -0.56 8.10
C GLU A 65 -10.92 -1.02 8.11
N ALA A 66 -10.59 -2.06 8.89
CA ALA A 66 -9.23 -2.56 9.07
C ALA A 66 -8.61 -3.14 7.80
N TYR A 67 -9.43 -3.49 6.81
CA TYR A 67 -8.99 -3.95 5.51
C TYR A 67 -9.95 -3.52 4.41
N LYS A 68 -9.46 -3.58 3.17
CA LYS A 68 -10.29 -3.42 1.96
C LYS A 68 -9.95 -4.49 0.95
N LEU A 69 -11.00 -4.96 0.26
CA LEU A 69 -10.85 -5.78 -0.93
C LEU A 69 -11.15 -4.91 -2.15
N ILE A 70 -10.21 -4.83 -3.06
CA ILE A 70 -10.35 -4.08 -4.31
C ILE A 70 -9.93 -4.94 -5.49
N THR A 71 -10.37 -4.55 -6.67
CA THR A 71 -9.92 -5.16 -7.94
C THR A 71 -8.90 -4.26 -8.61
N LEU A 72 -7.75 -4.79 -8.95
CA LEU A 72 -6.68 -4.12 -9.68
C LEU A 72 -6.46 -4.86 -11.00
N GLY A 73 -6.95 -4.29 -12.10
CA GLY A 73 -6.99 -5.02 -13.38
C GLY A 73 -7.86 -6.26 -13.27
N SER A 74 -7.27 -7.43 -13.46
CA SER A 74 -7.93 -8.75 -13.33
C SER A 74 -7.74 -9.39 -11.94
N LEU A 75 -6.99 -8.77 -11.04
CA LEU A 75 -6.58 -9.35 -9.76
C LEU A 75 -7.31 -8.73 -8.59
N LYS A 76 -7.64 -9.55 -7.61
CA LYS A 76 -8.20 -9.12 -6.34
C LYS A 76 -7.07 -8.84 -5.34
N ALA A 77 -7.09 -7.67 -4.72
CA ALA A 77 -6.11 -7.23 -3.75
C ALA A 77 -6.74 -7.06 -2.36
N PHE A 78 -6.07 -7.61 -1.35
CA PHE A 78 -6.36 -7.42 0.06
C PHE A 78 -5.43 -6.33 0.60
N LEU A 79 -6.01 -5.22 1.04
CA LEU A 79 -5.29 -4.07 1.58
C LEU A 79 -5.52 -3.96 3.07
N THR A 80 -4.46 -3.80 3.84
CA THR A 80 -4.53 -3.52 5.28
C THR A 80 -3.30 -2.72 5.71
N HIS A 81 -3.37 -2.06 6.87
CA HIS A 81 -2.15 -1.52 7.47
C HIS A 81 -1.26 -2.63 8.04
N GLY A 82 -1.83 -3.69 8.58
CA GLY A 82 -1.09 -4.86 9.06
C GLY A 82 -1.00 -4.98 10.59
N HIS A 83 -1.25 -3.93 11.35
CA HIS A 83 -1.14 -3.95 12.83
C HIS A 83 -2.06 -4.99 13.49
N ARG A 84 -3.18 -5.37 12.85
CA ARG A 84 -4.11 -6.41 13.32
C ARG A 84 -3.78 -7.81 12.82
N TYR A 85 -2.77 -7.96 11.95
CA TYR A 85 -2.39 -9.22 11.30
C TYR A 85 -1.02 -9.75 11.75
N ALA A 86 -0.53 -9.28 12.89
CA ALA A 86 0.72 -9.75 13.52
C ALA A 86 1.97 -9.73 12.62
N VAL A 87 2.04 -8.81 11.66
CA VAL A 87 3.11 -8.74 10.63
C VAL A 87 4.49 -8.36 11.15
N ARG A 88 4.62 -7.98 12.43
CA ARG A 88 5.91 -7.67 13.05
C ARG A 88 6.79 -8.91 13.12
N GLY A 89 8.09 -8.72 12.95
CA GLY A 89 9.05 -9.82 12.97
C GLY A 89 9.07 -10.69 11.71
N GLY A 90 8.41 -10.23 10.62
CA GLY A 90 8.38 -10.94 9.34
C GLY A 90 7.43 -12.14 9.28
N LYS A 91 6.54 -12.27 10.28
CA LYS A 91 5.49 -13.30 10.27
C LYS A 91 4.31 -12.82 9.44
N LEU A 92 4.00 -13.54 8.38
CA LEU A 92 2.94 -13.17 7.44
C LEU A 92 1.78 -14.17 7.40
N ASP A 93 1.83 -15.23 8.21
CA ASP A 93 0.86 -16.34 8.18
C ASP A 93 -0.58 -15.86 8.36
N VAL A 94 -0.83 -14.97 9.32
CA VAL A 94 -2.18 -14.45 9.61
C VAL A 94 -2.68 -13.58 8.47
N LEU A 95 -1.81 -12.71 7.91
CA LEU A 95 -2.15 -11.86 6.77
C LEU A 95 -2.44 -12.69 5.53
N LEU A 96 -1.59 -13.66 5.22
CA LEU A 96 -1.75 -14.53 4.06
C LEU A 96 -3.02 -15.38 4.15
N TYR A 97 -3.29 -15.92 5.33
CA TYR A 97 -4.53 -16.67 5.58
C TYR A 97 -5.78 -15.80 5.36
N ALA A 98 -5.79 -14.58 5.86
CA ALA A 98 -6.91 -13.66 5.65
C ALA A 98 -7.10 -13.31 4.17
N ALA A 99 -5.99 -13.03 3.45
CA ALA A 99 -6.02 -12.75 2.01
C ALA A 99 -6.53 -13.96 1.20
N GLU A 100 -6.08 -15.17 1.54
CA GLU A 100 -6.52 -16.41 0.91
C GLU A 100 -8.02 -16.67 1.13
N CYS A 101 -8.52 -16.50 2.36
CA CYS A 101 -9.95 -16.63 2.68
C CYS A 101 -10.81 -15.65 1.87
N CYS A 102 -10.28 -14.49 1.51
CA CYS A 102 -10.95 -13.50 0.67
C CYS A 102 -10.76 -13.75 -0.84
N GLY A 103 -10.01 -14.77 -1.24
CA GLY A 103 -9.68 -15.06 -2.63
C GLY A 103 -8.81 -14.01 -3.29
N ALA A 104 -7.96 -13.33 -2.51
CA ALA A 104 -7.05 -12.31 -3.02
C ALA A 104 -5.78 -12.95 -3.61
N GLN A 105 -5.32 -12.39 -4.72
CA GLN A 105 -4.05 -12.75 -5.36
C GLN A 105 -2.90 -11.83 -4.96
N ILE A 106 -3.23 -10.67 -4.36
CA ILE A 106 -2.26 -9.69 -3.86
C ILE A 106 -2.64 -9.33 -2.44
N ALA A 107 -1.68 -9.36 -1.50
CA ALA A 107 -1.81 -8.86 -0.14
C ALA A 107 -0.85 -7.68 0.07
N MET A 108 -1.38 -6.51 0.45
CA MET A 108 -0.59 -5.31 0.67
C MET A 108 -0.72 -4.85 2.12
N PHE A 109 0.41 -4.49 2.73
CA PHE A 109 0.46 -4.04 4.12
C PHE A 109 1.57 -3.02 4.37
N GLY A 110 1.48 -2.26 5.45
CA GLY A 110 2.47 -1.28 5.91
C GLY A 110 3.05 -1.65 7.28
N HIS A 111 2.99 -0.72 8.23
CA HIS A 111 3.26 -0.87 9.66
C HIS A 111 4.69 -1.27 10.06
N THR A 112 5.35 -2.14 9.32
CA THR A 112 6.71 -2.60 9.66
C THR A 112 7.80 -1.63 9.21
N HIS A 113 7.46 -0.67 8.35
CA HIS A 113 8.38 0.27 7.68
C HIS A 113 9.47 -0.42 6.85
N ARG A 114 9.32 -1.71 6.54
CA ARG A 114 10.28 -2.51 5.78
C ARG A 114 9.69 -2.89 4.43
N ALA A 115 10.33 -2.40 3.39
CA ALA A 115 9.92 -2.72 2.03
C ALA A 115 10.08 -4.22 1.75
N LEU A 116 9.07 -4.79 1.10
CA LEU A 116 9.03 -6.19 0.70
C LEU A 116 8.19 -6.32 -0.56
N PHE A 117 8.69 -7.07 -1.53
CA PHE A 117 7.87 -7.63 -2.60
C PHE A 117 8.29 -9.08 -2.84
N ASP A 118 7.36 -10.00 -2.70
CA ASP A 118 7.61 -11.44 -2.82
C ASP A 118 6.32 -12.15 -3.28
N GLN A 119 6.43 -13.44 -3.61
CA GLN A 119 5.29 -14.30 -3.87
C GLN A 119 5.34 -15.51 -2.94
N ILE A 120 4.37 -15.62 -2.07
CA ILE A 120 4.28 -16.65 -1.02
C ILE A 120 2.97 -17.41 -1.18
N GLY A 121 3.04 -18.74 -1.36
CA GLY A 121 1.84 -19.57 -1.51
C GLY A 121 0.95 -19.14 -2.70
N GLY A 122 1.53 -18.58 -3.76
CA GLY A 122 0.78 -18.09 -4.92
C GLY A 122 0.22 -16.66 -4.77
N ILE A 123 0.31 -16.04 -3.58
CA ILE A 123 -0.14 -14.68 -3.30
C ILE A 123 1.06 -13.73 -3.40
N PHE A 124 0.94 -12.66 -4.19
CA PHE A 124 1.90 -11.56 -4.19
C PHE A 124 1.78 -10.77 -2.89
N VAL A 125 2.89 -10.55 -2.21
CA VAL A 125 2.95 -9.82 -0.94
C VAL A 125 3.73 -8.55 -1.13
N LEU A 126 3.15 -7.40 -0.79
CA LEU A 126 3.76 -6.09 -0.98
C LEU A 126 3.70 -5.26 0.29
N ASN A 127 4.86 -4.77 0.72
CA ASN A 127 4.99 -3.67 1.66
C ASN A 127 5.85 -2.57 1.00
N PRO A 128 5.34 -1.35 0.81
CA PRO A 128 6.12 -0.29 0.15
C PRO A 128 7.24 0.29 1.02
N GLY A 129 7.35 -0.13 2.28
CA GLY A 129 8.18 0.51 3.28
C GLY A 129 7.50 1.72 3.91
N THR A 130 8.25 2.74 4.29
CA THR A 130 7.73 3.98 4.86
C THR A 130 8.07 5.17 3.97
N ALA A 131 7.10 6.03 3.71
CA ALA A 131 7.29 7.30 3.03
C ALA A 131 7.52 8.47 4.02
N GLY A 132 7.48 8.19 5.33
CA GLY A 132 7.64 9.15 6.41
C GLY A 132 9.08 9.58 6.67
N LYS A 133 9.30 10.31 7.77
CA LYS A 133 10.62 10.87 8.13
C LYS A 133 11.53 9.80 8.71
N THR A 134 12.19 9.06 7.85
CA THR A 134 13.20 8.04 8.18
C THR A 134 14.46 8.23 7.33
N PRO A 135 15.61 7.64 7.71
CA PRO A 135 16.83 7.74 6.90
C PRO A 135 16.66 7.22 5.47
N ARG A 136 15.84 6.19 5.30
CA ARG A 136 15.46 5.68 3.98
C ARG A 136 13.95 5.69 3.85
N ARG A 137 13.46 6.44 2.88
CA ARG A 137 12.03 6.55 2.55
C ARG A 137 11.76 5.83 1.25
N THR A 138 10.73 5.00 1.23
CA THR A 138 10.41 4.20 0.05
C THR A 138 8.92 4.21 -0.25
N TRP A 139 8.60 3.86 -1.49
CA TRP A 139 7.28 3.61 -2.01
C TRP A 139 7.36 2.52 -3.09
N ALA A 140 6.25 1.99 -3.53
CA ALA A 140 6.26 0.95 -4.55
C ALA A 140 5.56 1.40 -5.84
N LYS A 141 6.20 1.11 -6.97
CA LYS A 141 5.60 1.11 -8.31
C LYS A 141 5.10 -0.29 -8.59
N LEU A 142 3.79 -0.49 -8.58
CA LEU A 142 3.18 -1.76 -8.91
C LEU A 142 2.55 -1.65 -10.31
N GLU A 143 2.87 -2.58 -11.18
CA GLU A 143 2.29 -2.64 -12.53
C GLU A 143 1.60 -3.99 -12.74
N ILE A 144 0.39 -3.93 -13.29
CA ILE A 144 -0.40 -5.11 -13.66
C ILE A 144 -0.75 -4.98 -15.13
N THR A 145 -0.27 -5.94 -15.92
CA THR A 145 -0.56 -6.00 -17.35
C THR A 145 -1.97 -6.57 -17.61
N PRO A 146 -2.54 -6.39 -18.82
CA PRO A 146 -3.87 -6.94 -19.15
C PRO A 146 -3.98 -8.46 -19.02
N ASP A 147 -2.88 -9.19 -19.18
CA ASP A 147 -2.82 -10.65 -18.98
C ASP A 147 -2.64 -11.08 -17.51
N GLY A 148 -2.59 -10.12 -16.58
CA GLY A 148 -2.48 -10.38 -15.15
C GLY A 148 -1.05 -10.57 -14.64
N THR A 149 -0.02 -10.26 -15.45
CA THR A 149 1.37 -10.27 -14.99
C THR A 149 1.61 -9.11 -14.02
N VAL A 150 2.22 -9.41 -12.87
CA VAL A 150 2.51 -8.46 -11.79
C VAL A 150 4.00 -8.18 -11.75
N SER A 151 4.38 -6.91 -11.74
CA SER A 151 5.74 -6.44 -11.46
C SER A 151 5.73 -5.30 -10.44
N CYS A 152 6.78 -5.22 -9.65
CA CYS A 152 6.89 -4.20 -8.61
C CYS A 152 8.33 -3.75 -8.42
N ASP A 153 8.53 -2.44 -8.38
CA ASP A 153 9.80 -1.80 -8.02
C ASP A 153 9.64 -1.03 -6.72
N ILE A 154 10.51 -1.29 -5.76
CA ILE A 154 10.64 -0.45 -4.56
C ILE A 154 11.55 0.72 -4.88
N CYS A 155 11.00 1.93 -4.81
CA CYS A 155 11.67 3.16 -5.17
C CYS A 155 12.00 3.99 -3.94
N ASP A 156 13.19 4.60 -3.91
CA ASP A 156 13.52 5.58 -2.87
C ASP A 156 12.80 6.92 -3.15
N ILE A 157 12.32 7.57 -2.10
CA ILE A 157 11.79 8.93 -2.18
C ILE A 157 12.96 9.91 -2.08
N VAL A 158 13.23 10.60 -3.18
CA VAL A 158 14.23 11.66 -3.23
C VAL A 158 13.64 12.95 -2.66
N SER A 159 14.40 13.63 -1.81
CA SER A 159 14.01 14.87 -1.12
C SER A 159 14.02 16.05 -2.06
#